data_44165d4400e8406b28cb5e7c4003fd74
#
_entry.id   44165d4400e8406b28cb5e7c4003fd74
#
_cell.length_a   1.000
_cell.length_b   1.000
_cell.length_c   1.000
_cell.angle_alpha   90.00
_cell.angle_beta   90.00
_cell.angle_gamma   90.00
#
_symmetry.space_group_name_H-M   'P 1'
#
loop_
_entity.id
_entity.type
_entity.pdbx_description
1 polymer ?
#
loop_
_entity_poly.entity_id
_entity_poly.type
_entity_poly.pdbx_seq_one_letter_code
_entity_poly.pdbx_strand_id
1 'polypeptide(L)'
;MNLEALEQACLNYLKQVSNPLVPMSRLLRHLHEHQEFEHVHDEQLLDFLRRHDLFEVLEPPGLGASPEGRQMLDEAGLGMERCVVLETRLPSRDQLRDHMDEQIAQLIAALETARDEASNRAEPDRVAAINEVLQRAETLRAKVRQF
;
A
#
# COMPACT_ATOMS: atom_id res chain seq x y z
N MET A 1 -24.81 1.16 10.92
CA MET A 1 -23.63 2.01 10.92
C MET A 1 -24.00 3.38 10.38
N ASN A 2 -23.58 4.42 11.06
CA ASN A 2 -23.86 5.79 10.63
C ASN A 2 -22.85 6.24 9.57
N LEU A 3 -23.29 6.39 8.33
CA LEU A 3 -22.40 6.76 7.22
C LEU A 3 -21.88 8.20 7.33
N GLU A 4 -22.65 9.11 7.90
CA GLU A 4 -22.20 10.47 8.13
C GLU A 4 -21.06 10.53 9.17
N ALA A 5 -21.17 9.75 10.23
CA ALA A 5 -20.13 9.64 11.24
C ALA A 5 -18.86 9.02 10.64
N LEU A 6 -19.00 8.00 9.80
CA LEU A 6 -17.88 7.37 9.10
C LEU A 6 -17.20 8.35 8.16
N GLU A 7 -17.97 9.12 7.39
CA GLU A 7 -17.44 10.18 6.53
C GLU A 7 -16.61 11.18 7.32
N GLN A 8 -17.15 11.70 8.42
CA GLN A 8 -16.45 12.68 9.24
C GLN A 8 -15.18 12.12 9.86
N ALA A 9 -15.20 10.88 10.33
CA ALA A 9 -14.04 10.23 10.90
C ALA A 9 -12.92 10.08 9.84
N CYS A 10 -13.26 9.64 8.65
CA CYS A 10 -12.30 9.51 7.54
C CYS A 10 -11.76 10.89 7.11
N LEU A 11 -12.63 11.88 6.95
CA LEU A 11 -12.23 13.23 6.57
C LEU A 11 -11.28 13.84 7.60
N ASN A 12 -11.61 13.76 8.87
CA ASN A 12 -10.79 14.33 9.93
C ASN A 12 -9.40 13.70 9.97
N TYR A 13 -9.33 12.38 9.85
CA TYR A 13 -8.06 11.67 9.82
C TYR A 13 -7.22 12.04 8.61
N LEU A 14 -7.80 12.00 7.42
CA LEU A 14 -7.09 12.26 6.17
C LEU A 14 -6.67 13.72 6.01
N LYS A 15 -7.33 14.66 6.67
CA LYS A 15 -6.92 16.06 6.71
C LYS A 15 -5.72 16.31 7.61
N GLN A 16 -5.56 15.51 8.66
CA GLN A 16 -4.54 15.73 9.69
C GLN A 16 -3.21 15.05 9.37
N VAL A 17 -3.22 14.00 8.55
CA VAL A 17 -1.99 13.28 8.21
C VAL A 17 -1.06 14.12 7.35
N SER A 18 0.23 14.05 7.62
CA SER A 18 1.24 14.79 6.87
C SER A 18 1.41 14.25 5.45
N ASN A 19 1.43 12.92 5.28
CA ASN A 19 1.47 12.29 3.96
C ASN A 19 0.04 12.11 3.44
N PRO A 20 -0.33 12.74 2.31
CA PRO A 20 -1.68 12.63 1.77
C PRO A 20 -2.08 11.22 1.35
N LEU A 21 -1.10 10.35 1.03
CA LEU A 21 -1.33 8.97 0.65
C LEU A 21 -1.32 8.09 1.90
N VAL A 22 -2.49 7.64 2.31
CA VAL A 22 -2.66 6.85 3.53
C VAL A 22 -2.99 5.40 3.17
N PRO A 23 -2.19 4.44 3.65
CA PRO A 23 -2.52 3.03 3.46
C PRO A 23 -3.88 2.69 4.04
N MET A 24 -4.64 1.87 3.32
CA MET A 24 -5.99 1.48 3.72
C MET A 24 -6.03 0.84 5.10
N SER A 25 -5.03 0.01 5.43
CA SER A 25 -4.91 -0.63 6.74
C SER A 25 -4.73 0.37 7.88
N ARG A 26 -4.01 1.45 7.61
CA ARG A 26 -3.80 2.50 8.62
C ARG A 26 -5.09 3.26 8.90
N LEU A 27 -5.86 3.58 7.87
CA LEU A 27 -7.16 4.21 8.04
C LEU A 27 -8.12 3.29 8.81
N LEU A 28 -8.16 2.02 8.45
CA LEU A 28 -9.00 1.04 9.11
C LEU A 28 -8.62 0.88 10.60
N ARG A 29 -7.32 0.82 10.89
CA ARG A 29 -6.83 0.76 12.27
C ARG A 29 -7.26 1.97 13.08
N HIS A 30 -7.18 3.16 12.49
CA HIS A 30 -7.64 4.38 13.14
C HIS A 30 -9.15 4.32 13.44
N LEU A 31 -9.95 3.83 12.50
CA LEU A 31 -11.38 3.67 12.69
C LEU A 31 -11.69 2.67 13.80
N HIS A 32 -10.93 1.57 13.88
CA HIS A 32 -11.12 0.55 14.91
C HIS A 32 -10.80 1.06 16.32
N GLU A 33 -10.07 2.14 16.48
CA GLU A 33 -9.83 2.79 17.77
C GLU A 33 -11.10 3.43 18.33
N HIS A 34 -12.08 3.70 17.48
CA HIS A 34 -13.38 4.24 17.85
C HIS A 34 -14.38 3.09 18.04
N GLN A 35 -15.04 3.05 19.19
CA GLN A 35 -16.01 1.98 19.51
C GLN A 35 -17.10 1.85 18.43
N GLU A 36 -17.51 2.96 17.85
CA GLU A 36 -18.56 3.03 16.83
C GLU A 36 -18.18 2.27 15.54
N PHE A 37 -16.88 2.16 15.23
CA PHE A 37 -16.37 1.58 13.99
C PHE A 37 -15.52 0.33 14.19
N GLU A 38 -15.51 -0.25 15.38
CA GLU A 38 -14.64 -1.39 15.70
C GLU A 38 -14.93 -2.65 14.87
N HIS A 39 -16.11 -2.75 14.28
CA HIS A 39 -16.54 -3.90 13.46
C HIS A 39 -16.58 -3.63 11.95
N VAL A 40 -16.05 -2.49 11.51
CA VAL A 40 -15.97 -2.18 10.08
C VAL A 40 -14.92 -3.08 9.42
N HIS A 41 -15.33 -3.76 8.35
CA HIS A 41 -14.44 -4.63 7.56
C HIS A 41 -13.80 -3.88 6.39
N ASP A 42 -12.67 -4.39 5.90
CA ASP A 42 -11.95 -3.83 4.75
C ASP A 42 -12.86 -3.61 3.55
N GLU A 43 -13.68 -4.61 3.20
CA GLU A 43 -14.56 -4.53 2.04
C GLU A 43 -15.62 -3.46 2.19
N GLN A 44 -16.18 -3.31 3.38
CA GLN A 44 -17.17 -2.28 3.68
C GLN A 44 -16.58 -0.88 3.53
N LEU A 45 -15.37 -0.69 4.07
CA LEU A 45 -14.66 0.58 3.98
C LEU A 45 -14.30 0.89 2.53
N LEU A 46 -13.79 -0.09 1.79
CA LEU A 46 -13.44 0.08 0.38
C LEU A 46 -14.65 0.48 -0.46
N ASP A 47 -15.78 -0.19 -0.29
CA ASP A 47 -17.02 0.14 -0.98
C ASP A 47 -17.48 1.55 -0.66
N PHE A 48 -17.44 1.94 0.60
CA PHE A 48 -17.80 3.27 1.04
C PHE A 48 -16.93 4.35 0.38
N LEU A 49 -15.60 4.15 0.41
CA LEU A 49 -14.65 5.12 -0.14
C LEU A 49 -14.78 5.25 -1.66
N ARG A 50 -15.00 4.15 -2.37
CA ARG A 50 -15.16 4.16 -3.83
C ARG A 50 -16.42 4.85 -4.29
N ARG A 51 -17.48 4.81 -3.49
CA ARG A 51 -18.76 5.45 -3.80
C ARG A 51 -18.82 6.91 -3.40
N HIS A 52 -17.83 7.38 -2.66
CA HIS A 52 -17.82 8.73 -2.10
C HIS A 52 -16.91 9.63 -2.90
N ASP A 53 -17.45 10.77 -3.36
CA ASP A 53 -16.75 11.69 -4.25
C ASP A 53 -15.54 12.40 -3.62
N LEU A 54 -15.48 12.46 -2.29
CA LEU A 54 -14.40 13.15 -1.58
C LEU A 54 -13.15 12.32 -1.42
N PHE A 55 -13.21 11.02 -1.70
CA PHE A 55 -12.10 10.09 -1.51
C PHE A 55 -11.70 9.44 -2.82
N GLU A 56 -10.40 9.29 -3.01
CA GLU A 56 -9.84 8.48 -4.11
C GLU A 56 -9.11 7.29 -3.53
N VAL A 57 -9.33 6.13 -4.11
CA VAL A 57 -8.63 4.89 -3.76
C VAL A 57 -7.63 4.58 -4.86
N LEU A 58 -6.34 4.57 -4.51
CA LEU A 58 -5.27 4.27 -5.45
C LEU A 58 -4.86 2.82 -5.28
N GLU A 59 -4.93 2.06 -6.38
CA GLU A 59 -4.53 0.65 -6.39
C GLU A 59 -3.00 0.51 -6.29
N PRO A 60 -2.52 -0.56 -5.67
CA PRO A 60 -1.08 -0.79 -5.57
C PRO A 60 -0.47 -1.08 -6.95
N PRO A 61 0.84 -0.82 -7.13
CA PRO A 61 1.56 -1.27 -8.31
C PRO A 61 1.45 -2.78 -8.50
N GLY A 62 1.64 -3.26 -9.72
CA GLY A 62 1.36 -4.63 -10.16
C GLY A 62 1.89 -5.76 -9.27
N LEU A 63 2.98 -5.55 -8.53
CA LEU A 63 3.50 -6.56 -7.60
C LEU A 63 2.54 -6.87 -6.44
N GLY A 64 1.83 -5.87 -5.94
CA GLY A 64 0.84 -6.05 -4.87
C GLY A 64 -0.44 -6.72 -5.35
N ALA A 65 -0.66 -6.78 -6.66
CA ALA A 65 -1.86 -7.40 -7.25
C ALA A 65 -1.76 -8.93 -7.35
N SER A 66 -0.54 -9.50 -7.36
CA SER A 66 -0.36 -10.95 -7.40
C SER A 66 -0.36 -11.53 -5.99
N PRO A 67 -0.98 -12.71 -5.75
CA PRO A 67 -0.94 -13.36 -4.44
C PRO A 67 0.48 -13.67 -3.97
N GLU A 68 1.35 -14.11 -4.89
CA GLU A 68 2.74 -14.42 -4.60
C GLU A 68 3.54 -13.18 -4.23
N GLY A 69 3.38 -12.10 -4.99
CA GLY A 69 4.01 -10.81 -4.70
C GLY A 69 3.56 -10.24 -3.37
N ARG A 70 2.26 -10.34 -3.06
CA ARG A 70 1.70 -9.89 -1.78
C ARG A 70 2.26 -10.69 -0.61
N GLN A 71 2.37 -12.01 -0.75
CA GLN A 71 2.94 -12.86 0.29
C GLN A 71 4.40 -12.50 0.56
N MET A 72 5.19 -12.27 -0.47
CA MET A 72 6.59 -11.88 -0.32
C MET A 72 6.73 -10.49 0.32
N LEU A 73 5.85 -9.56 -0.02
CA LEU A 73 5.79 -8.24 0.59
C LEU A 73 5.48 -8.34 2.08
N ASP A 74 4.52 -9.18 2.44
CA ASP A 74 4.14 -9.40 3.84
C ASP A 74 5.28 -10.03 4.63
N GLU A 75 5.97 -11.03 4.06
CA GLU A 75 7.15 -11.66 4.69
C GLU A 75 8.30 -10.68 4.87
N ALA A 76 8.47 -9.74 3.94
CA ALA A 76 9.50 -8.71 4.04
C ALA A 76 9.10 -7.53 4.95
N GLY A 77 7.89 -7.54 5.48
CA GLY A 77 7.37 -6.46 6.31
C GLY A 77 7.00 -5.21 5.50
N LEU A 78 6.84 -5.34 4.19
CA LEU A 78 6.48 -4.25 3.29
C LEU A 78 5.13 -4.54 2.65
N GLY A 79 4.09 -3.87 3.11
CA GLY A 79 2.79 -3.93 2.46
C GLY A 79 2.68 -2.88 1.37
N MET A 80 2.61 -3.30 0.11
CA MET A 80 2.14 -2.43 -0.96
C MET A 80 0.63 -2.63 -1.07
N GLU A 81 -0.10 -1.82 -0.34
CA GLU A 81 -1.54 -1.92 -0.29
C GLU A 81 -2.19 -0.70 -0.94
N ARG A 82 -3.50 -0.78 -1.12
CA ARG A 82 -4.27 0.37 -1.60
C ARG A 82 -4.07 1.55 -0.66
N CYS A 83 -3.97 2.73 -1.26
CA CYS A 83 -3.89 3.99 -0.52
C CYS A 83 -5.19 4.77 -0.71
N VAL A 84 -5.56 5.50 0.33
CA VAL A 84 -6.70 6.41 0.30
C VAL A 84 -6.17 7.83 0.36
N VAL A 85 -6.75 8.72 -0.45
CA VAL A 85 -6.38 10.14 -0.47
C VAL A 85 -7.64 10.98 -0.59
N LEU A 86 -7.64 12.15 0.03
CA LEU A 86 -8.69 13.13 -0.20
C LEU A 86 -8.53 13.71 -1.60
N GLU A 87 -9.63 13.85 -2.33
CA GLU A 87 -9.61 14.45 -3.66
C GLU A 87 -8.95 15.81 -3.66
N THR A 88 -9.16 16.60 -2.62
CA THR A 88 -8.56 17.94 -2.47
C THR A 88 -7.05 17.91 -2.19
N ARG A 89 -6.50 16.75 -1.86
CA ARG A 89 -5.09 16.54 -1.57
C ARG A 89 -4.43 15.58 -2.55
N LEU A 90 -5.05 15.33 -3.70
CA LEU A 90 -4.47 14.47 -4.73
C LEU A 90 -3.08 14.96 -5.12
N PRO A 91 -2.07 14.10 -5.07
CA PRO A 91 -0.73 14.49 -5.49
C PRO A 91 -0.68 14.71 -7.00
N SER A 92 0.27 15.53 -7.45
CA SER A 92 0.54 15.67 -8.87
C SER A 92 1.06 14.35 -9.43
N ARG A 93 1.06 14.23 -10.77
CA ARG A 93 1.64 13.07 -11.45
C ARG A 93 3.09 12.82 -11.02
N ASP A 94 3.88 13.89 -10.93
CA ASP A 94 5.28 13.79 -10.52
C ASP A 94 5.43 13.35 -9.07
N GLN A 95 4.62 13.88 -8.17
CA GLN A 95 4.61 13.48 -6.76
C GLN A 95 4.20 12.02 -6.61
N LEU A 96 3.20 11.57 -7.36
CA LEU A 96 2.75 10.18 -7.34
C LEU A 96 3.85 9.25 -7.87
N ARG A 97 4.48 9.61 -8.97
CA ARG A 97 5.61 8.87 -9.53
C ARG A 97 6.75 8.74 -8.51
N ASP A 98 7.13 9.83 -7.87
CA ASP A 98 8.23 9.84 -6.89
C ASP A 98 7.88 8.97 -5.69
N HIS A 99 6.63 9.02 -5.22
CA HIS A 99 6.15 8.17 -4.13
C HIS A 99 6.21 6.69 -4.51
N MET A 100 5.75 6.33 -5.70
CA MET A 100 5.80 4.96 -6.21
C MET A 100 7.25 4.47 -6.37
N ASP A 101 8.13 5.31 -6.92
CA ASP A 101 9.55 4.97 -7.07
C ASP A 101 10.20 4.70 -5.71
N GLU A 102 9.91 5.53 -4.71
CA GLU A 102 10.43 5.35 -3.36
C GLU A 102 9.93 4.05 -2.72
N GLN A 103 8.64 3.74 -2.86
CA GLN A 103 8.08 2.49 -2.35
C GLN A 103 8.72 1.27 -3.00
N ILE A 104 8.92 1.31 -4.32
CA ILE A 104 9.57 0.21 -5.04
C ILE A 104 11.04 0.09 -4.61
N ALA A 105 11.73 1.19 -4.40
CA ALA A 105 13.11 1.18 -3.90
C ALA A 105 13.21 0.52 -2.53
N GLN A 106 12.29 0.81 -1.62
CA GLN A 106 12.23 0.19 -0.30
C GLN A 106 11.94 -1.30 -0.41
N LEU A 107 11.03 -1.69 -1.31
CA LEU A 107 10.73 -3.09 -1.59
C LEU A 107 11.98 -3.83 -2.09
N ILE A 108 12.70 -3.26 -3.04
CA ILE A 108 13.93 -3.86 -3.58
C ILE A 108 14.96 -4.06 -2.47
N ALA A 109 15.16 -3.06 -1.62
CA ALA A 109 16.10 -3.16 -0.51
C ALA A 109 15.73 -4.29 0.46
N ALA A 110 14.46 -4.43 0.79
CA ALA A 110 14.00 -5.50 1.68
C ALA A 110 14.10 -6.88 1.03
N LEU A 111 13.82 -6.99 -0.27
CA LEU A 111 13.99 -8.24 -1.00
C LEU A 111 15.45 -8.65 -1.07
N GLU A 112 16.38 -7.71 -1.27
CA GLU A 112 17.81 -7.99 -1.24
C GLU A 112 18.26 -8.51 0.13
N THR A 113 17.77 -7.91 1.20
CA THR A 113 18.04 -8.37 2.57
C THR A 113 17.49 -9.79 2.79
N ALA A 114 16.26 -10.04 2.36
CA ALA A 114 15.64 -11.37 2.48
C ALA A 114 16.38 -12.42 1.66
N ARG A 115 16.88 -12.04 0.48
CA ARG A 115 17.70 -12.93 -0.36
C ARG A 115 19.01 -13.31 0.34
N ASP A 116 19.68 -12.33 0.93
CA ASP A 116 20.95 -12.57 1.64
C ASP A 116 20.73 -13.48 2.84
N GLU A 117 19.65 -13.29 3.60
CA GLU A 117 19.29 -14.18 4.71
C GLU A 117 18.97 -15.60 4.24
N ALA A 118 18.20 -15.73 3.15
CA ALA A 118 17.88 -17.04 2.59
C ALA A 118 19.14 -17.77 2.08
N SER A 119 20.07 -17.01 1.48
CA SER A 119 21.36 -17.54 1.03
C SER A 119 22.18 -18.04 2.23
N ASN A 120 22.22 -17.28 3.32
CA ASN A 120 22.94 -17.66 4.54
C ASN A 120 22.33 -18.89 5.22
N ARG A 121 21.03 -19.13 5.05
CA ARG A 121 20.32 -20.30 5.56
C ARG A 121 20.35 -21.49 4.61
N ALA A 122 21.03 -21.38 3.47
CA ALA A 122 21.10 -22.40 2.42
C ALA A 122 19.71 -22.84 1.92
N GLU A 123 18.86 -21.86 1.60
CA GLU A 123 17.52 -22.07 1.06
C GLU A 123 17.48 -21.67 -0.43
N PRO A 124 17.99 -22.52 -1.37
CA PRO A 124 18.16 -22.10 -2.77
C PRO A 124 16.84 -21.83 -3.50
N ASP A 125 15.79 -22.55 -3.16
CA ASP A 125 14.47 -22.33 -3.78
C ASP A 125 13.90 -20.97 -3.40
N ARG A 126 14.12 -20.55 -2.16
CA ARG A 126 13.69 -19.24 -1.69
C ARG A 126 14.51 -18.12 -2.33
N VAL A 127 15.81 -18.31 -2.48
CA VAL A 127 16.68 -17.36 -3.19
C VAL A 127 16.22 -17.17 -4.63
N ALA A 128 15.93 -18.26 -5.34
CA ALA A 128 15.45 -18.19 -6.71
C ALA A 128 14.11 -17.46 -6.82
N ALA A 129 13.17 -17.72 -5.92
CA ALA A 129 11.88 -17.06 -5.89
C ALA A 129 12.02 -15.55 -5.62
N ILE A 130 12.88 -15.16 -4.69
CA ILE A 130 13.14 -13.76 -4.37
C ILE A 130 13.80 -13.05 -5.56
N ASN A 131 14.76 -13.67 -6.23
CA ASN A 131 15.40 -13.11 -7.41
C ASN A 131 14.41 -12.84 -8.54
N GLU A 132 13.43 -13.69 -8.73
CA GLU A 132 12.38 -13.48 -9.73
C GLU A 132 11.54 -12.25 -9.40
N VAL A 133 11.17 -12.07 -8.13
CA VAL A 133 10.41 -10.89 -7.70
C VAL A 133 11.26 -9.63 -7.77
N LEU A 134 12.55 -9.70 -7.43
CA LEU A 134 13.49 -8.59 -7.57
C LEU A 134 13.55 -8.11 -9.02
N GLN A 135 13.63 -9.02 -9.97
CA GLN A 135 13.67 -8.67 -11.38
C GLN A 135 12.39 -7.97 -11.81
N ARG A 136 11.24 -8.44 -11.36
CA ARG A 136 9.95 -7.79 -11.63
C ARG A 136 9.88 -6.40 -11.00
N ALA A 137 10.38 -6.25 -9.79
CA ALA A 137 10.41 -4.96 -9.09
C ALA A 137 11.29 -3.94 -9.82
N GLU A 138 12.46 -4.34 -10.28
CA GLU A 138 13.37 -3.49 -11.05
C GLU A 138 12.75 -3.08 -12.39
N THR A 139 12.08 -3.99 -13.08
CA THR A 139 11.36 -3.70 -14.32
C THR A 139 10.24 -2.70 -14.08
N LEU A 140 9.47 -2.88 -13.01
CA LEU A 140 8.39 -1.97 -12.63
C LEU A 140 8.94 -0.59 -12.30
N ARG A 141 10.04 -0.51 -11.57
CA ARG A 141 10.70 0.76 -11.24
C ARG A 141 11.11 1.53 -12.49
N ALA A 142 11.68 0.84 -13.46
CA ALA A 142 12.06 1.44 -14.74
C ALA A 142 10.84 2.03 -15.47
N LYS A 143 9.71 1.32 -15.46
CA LYS A 143 8.47 1.81 -16.06
C LYS A 143 7.90 3.02 -15.32
N VAL A 144 7.94 3.01 -14.00
CA VAL A 144 7.45 4.12 -13.18
C VAL A 144 8.26 5.39 -13.45
N ARG A 145 9.57 5.28 -13.62
CA ARG A 145 10.43 6.42 -13.92
C ARG A 145 10.17 7.07 -15.27
N GLN A 146 9.57 6.34 -16.19
CA GLN A 146 9.17 6.85 -17.51
C GLN A 146 7.77 7.46 -17.51
N PHE A 147 7.07 7.35 -16.44
CA PHE A 147 5.67 7.73 -16.30
C PHE A 147 5.41 9.25 -16.28
#